data_52e799b2bfce156cc0528ac7036608be
#
_entry.id   52e799b2bfce156cc0528ac7036608be
#
_cell.length_a   1.000
_cell.length_b   1.000
_cell.length_c   1.000
_cell.angle_alpha   90.00
_cell.angle_beta   90.00
_cell.angle_gamma   90.00
#
_symmetry.space_group_name_H-M   'P 1'
#
loop_
_entity.id
_entity.type
_entity.pdbx_description
1 polymer ?
#
loop_
_entity_poly.entity_id
_entity_poly.type
_entity_poly.pdbx_seq_one_letter_code
_entity_poly.pdbx_strand_id
1 'polypeptide(L)'
;MKRRIIIGMSGASGAPLTIELLKQLQRYKESLEVHLIVTKGAEMTLSQETAVTLEELGHLAAIVHDNRNVGACPASGSFQTIGMIVIPCSMKTLAGVVGGYSDNLLLRAADVTMKERRKLILVTRECPFGTIHLRNMLEASKLGAVVIPPVLSYYNHPETVEDCNRHIVGKVLDQFGLEGEGFKRWAGMNGRRDEKTSKDTSFRIVHDLMGRDISAKVTVLAHGMSVLLTGGDASHVGAIALADEEGRIKTIGLNGHKEQIIGERWAEELYRIKKEPVSVTAGIHYDKLTKEQIENVVNETNVMLEEVKRILLKHQSGFGRDSLESEQAMERGVAQI
;
A
#
# COMPACT_ATOMS: atom_id res chain seq x y z
N MET A 1 -33.78 2.96 5.42
CA MET A 1 -33.64 2.87 3.95
C MET A 1 -32.16 3.09 3.63
N LYS A 2 -31.52 2.21 2.83
CA LYS A 2 -30.12 2.37 2.43
C LYS A 2 -29.95 3.64 1.59
N ARG A 3 -28.85 4.36 1.78
CA ARG A 3 -28.45 5.44 0.86
C ARG A 3 -28.05 4.82 -0.48
N ARG A 4 -28.14 5.58 -1.58
CA ARG A 4 -27.79 5.07 -2.91
C ARG A 4 -26.63 5.87 -3.50
N ILE A 5 -25.78 5.19 -4.27
CA ILE A 5 -24.71 5.79 -5.05
C ILE A 5 -24.71 5.20 -6.46
N ILE A 6 -24.46 6.03 -7.46
CA ILE A 6 -24.34 5.57 -8.85
C ILE A 6 -22.87 5.48 -9.22
N ILE A 7 -22.46 4.35 -9.79
CA ILE A 7 -21.14 4.15 -10.35
C ILE A 7 -21.28 3.97 -11.86
N GLY A 8 -20.65 4.86 -12.61
CA GLY A 8 -20.59 4.80 -14.06
C GLY A 8 -19.18 4.35 -14.49
N MET A 9 -19.10 3.37 -15.38
CA MET A 9 -17.84 2.93 -16.00
C MET A 9 -17.87 3.25 -17.48
N SER A 10 -16.95 4.10 -17.96
CA SER A 10 -16.85 4.44 -19.38
C SER A 10 -15.57 3.87 -20.03
N GLY A 11 -15.50 3.86 -21.36
CA GLY A 11 -14.45 3.21 -22.11
C GLY A 11 -13.15 4.01 -22.16
N ALA A 12 -12.50 4.17 -21.03
CA ALA A 12 -11.12 4.62 -20.89
C ALA A 12 -10.31 3.57 -20.15
N SER A 13 -8.98 3.56 -20.32
CA SER A 13 -8.13 2.68 -19.53
C SER A 13 -8.27 3.01 -18.03
N GLY A 14 -8.28 1.98 -17.18
CA GLY A 14 -8.47 2.11 -15.73
C GLY A 14 -9.61 1.23 -15.19
N ALA A 15 -9.97 0.14 -15.86
CA ALA A 15 -10.90 -0.87 -15.34
C ALA A 15 -10.54 -1.37 -13.93
N PRO A 16 -9.24 -1.58 -13.59
CA PRO A 16 -8.84 -1.93 -12.22
C PRO A 16 -9.28 -0.92 -11.14
N LEU A 17 -9.40 0.36 -11.47
CA LEU A 17 -9.90 1.38 -10.54
C LEU A 17 -11.38 1.18 -10.20
N THR A 18 -12.20 0.80 -11.20
CA THR A 18 -13.62 0.48 -10.97
C THR A 18 -13.77 -0.74 -10.08
N ILE A 19 -12.99 -1.80 -10.36
CA ILE A 19 -12.99 -3.03 -9.56
C ILE A 19 -12.61 -2.72 -8.12
N GLU A 20 -11.54 -1.97 -7.91
CA GLU A 20 -11.09 -1.58 -6.57
C GLU A 20 -12.16 -0.75 -5.84
N LEU A 21 -12.76 0.23 -6.51
CA LEU A 21 -13.85 1.03 -5.94
C LEU A 21 -15.03 0.16 -5.51
N LEU A 22 -15.49 -0.73 -6.38
CA LEU A 22 -16.64 -1.60 -6.08
C LEU A 22 -16.32 -2.56 -4.92
N LYS A 23 -15.10 -3.14 -4.88
CA LYS A 23 -14.65 -3.97 -3.74
C LYS A 23 -14.67 -3.21 -2.43
N GLN A 24 -14.19 -1.97 -2.42
CA GLN A 24 -14.19 -1.15 -1.20
C GLN A 24 -15.61 -0.75 -0.78
N LEU A 25 -16.51 -0.49 -1.72
CA LEU A 25 -17.91 -0.18 -1.42
C LEU A 25 -18.68 -1.37 -0.83
N GLN A 26 -18.23 -2.63 -1.02
CA GLN A 26 -18.83 -3.79 -0.35
C GLN A 26 -18.79 -3.70 1.19
N ARG A 27 -17.85 -2.97 1.75
CA ARG A 27 -17.77 -2.73 3.21
C ARG A 27 -18.97 -1.95 3.74
N TYR A 28 -19.65 -1.24 2.86
CA TYR A 28 -20.81 -0.38 3.17
C TYR A 28 -22.15 -0.98 2.71
N LYS A 29 -22.18 -2.25 2.24
CA LYS A 29 -23.35 -2.89 1.65
C LYS A 29 -24.62 -2.85 2.52
N GLU A 30 -24.47 -2.76 3.85
CA GLU A 30 -25.61 -2.70 4.79
C GLU A 30 -26.24 -1.28 4.83
N SER A 31 -25.48 -0.24 4.51
CA SER A 31 -25.92 1.16 4.57
C SER A 31 -25.98 1.84 3.21
N LEU A 32 -25.35 1.28 2.18
CA LEU A 32 -25.19 1.86 0.85
C LEU A 32 -25.58 0.85 -0.23
N GLU A 33 -26.44 1.29 -1.14
CA GLU A 33 -26.90 0.54 -2.33
C GLU A 33 -26.18 1.09 -3.55
N VAL A 34 -25.37 0.24 -4.21
CA VAL A 34 -24.55 0.61 -5.38
C VAL A 34 -25.32 0.31 -6.66
N HIS A 35 -25.53 1.31 -7.49
CA HIS A 35 -26.13 1.21 -8.82
C HIS A 35 -25.04 1.35 -9.88
N LEU A 36 -24.77 0.29 -10.64
CA LEU A 36 -23.71 0.23 -11.65
C LEU A 36 -24.26 0.45 -13.05
N ILE A 37 -23.60 1.31 -13.83
CA ILE A 37 -23.88 1.55 -15.24
C ILE A 37 -22.57 1.38 -16.02
N VAL A 38 -22.52 0.42 -16.97
CA VAL A 38 -21.32 0.10 -17.78
C VAL A 38 -21.61 0.43 -19.23
N THR A 39 -20.74 1.21 -19.88
CA THR A 39 -20.85 1.48 -21.32
C THR A 39 -20.27 0.34 -22.15
N LYS A 40 -20.66 0.21 -23.42
CA LYS A 40 -20.08 -0.78 -24.34
C LYS A 40 -18.55 -0.65 -24.46
N GLY A 41 -18.02 0.59 -24.47
CA GLY A 41 -16.57 0.80 -24.46
C GLY A 41 -15.89 0.33 -23.16
N ALA A 42 -16.60 0.43 -22.03
CA ALA A 42 -16.08 -0.06 -20.75
C ALA A 42 -16.03 -1.58 -20.67
N GLU A 43 -16.99 -2.30 -21.27
CA GLU A 43 -16.95 -3.77 -21.39
C GLU A 43 -15.69 -4.23 -22.14
N MET A 44 -15.36 -3.53 -23.25
CA MET A 44 -14.15 -3.82 -24.03
C MET A 44 -12.88 -3.55 -23.20
N THR A 45 -12.83 -2.44 -22.47
CA THR A 45 -11.67 -2.10 -21.64
C THR A 45 -11.52 -3.09 -20.48
N LEU A 46 -12.62 -3.49 -19.84
CA LEU A 46 -12.63 -4.48 -18.76
C LEU A 46 -12.00 -5.80 -19.22
N SER A 47 -12.44 -6.32 -20.36
CA SER A 47 -11.94 -7.59 -20.92
C SER A 47 -10.48 -7.51 -21.38
N GLN A 48 -10.00 -6.33 -21.78
CA GLN A 48 -8.62 -6.12 -22.22
C GLN A 48 -7.64 -5.96 -21.06
N GLU A 49 -8.06 -5.31 -19.99
CA GLU A 49 -7.18 -4.91 -18.89
C GLU A 49 -7.21 -5.86 -17.70
N THR A 50 -8.22 -6.73 -17.61
CA THR A 50 -8.44 -7.60 -16.45
C THR A 50 -8.95 -8.97 -16.84
N ALA A 51 -8.86 -9.93 -15.91
CA ALA A 51 -9.52 -11.24 -16.05
C ALA A 51 -10.97 -11.24 -15.51
N VAL A 52 -11.46 -10.12 -14.99
CA VAL A 52 -12.79 -10.00 -14.38
C VAL A 52 -13.86 -9.85 -15.48
N THR A 53 -14.85 -10.69 -15.45
CA THR A 53 -16.00 -10.63 -16.37
C THR A 53 -16.99 -9.54 -15.97
N LEU A 54 -17.85 -9.12 -16.91
CA LEU A 54 -18.94 -8.16 -16.59
C LEU A 54 -19.91 -8.71 -15.53
N GLU A 55 -20.15 -10.02 -15.54
CA GLU A 55 -20.99 -10.70 -14.56
C GLU A 55 -20.37 -10.63 -13.15
N GLU A 56 -19.09 -10.99 -13.03
CA GLU A 56 -18.36 -10.89 -11.75
C GLU A 56 -18.29 -9.45 -11.24
N LEU A 57 -18.06 -8.47 -12.14
CA LEU A 57 -18.12 -7.06 -11.79
C LEU A 57 -19.52 -6.66 -11.27
N GLY A 58 -20.56 -7.17 -11.91
CA GLY A 58 -21.95 -6.96 -11.54
C GLY A 58 -22.28 -7.46 -10.13
N HIS A 59 -21.70 -8.58 -9.71
CA HIS A 59 -21.89 -9.13 -8.36
C HIS A 59 -21.34 -8.21 -7.25
N LEU A 60 -20.49 -7.24 -7.60
CA LEU A 60 -20.01 -6.21 -6.66
C LEU A 60 -20.96 -5.00 -6.55
N ALA A 61 -22.06 -4.98 -7.28
CA ALA A 61 -23.08 -3.95 -7.22
C ALA A 61 -24.40 -4.53 -6.69
N ALA A 62 -25.26 -3.69 -6.16
CA ALA A 62 -26.61 -4.10 -5.77
C ALA A 62 -27.52 -4.25 -6.99
N ILE A 63 -27.36 -3.36 -7.97
CA ILE A 63 -28.15 -3.33 -9.22
C ILE A 63 -27.23 -2.91 -10.37
N VAL A 64 -27.29 -3.64 -11.46
CA VAL A 64 -26.65 -3.30 -12.75
C VAL A 64 -27.71 -2.81 -13.72
N HIS A 65 -27.52 -1.64 -14.30
CA HIS A 65 -28.44 -1.05 -15.26
C HIS A 65 -27.93 -1.18 -16.70
N ASP A 66 -28.81 -1.50 -17.64
CA ASP A 66 -28.49 -1.39 -19.07
C ASP A 66 -28.30 0.09 -19.45
N ASN A 67 -27.12 0.43 -19.94
CA ASN A 67 -26.78 1.80 -20.34
C ASN A 67 -27.66 2.35 -21.48
N ARG A 68 -28.35 1.50 -22.24
CA ARG A 68 -29.30 1.89 -23.30
C ARG A 68 -30.66 2.28 -22.72
N ASN A 69 -30.98 1.86 -21.50
CA ASN A 69 -32.28 2.12 -20.88
C ASN A 69 -32.32 3.49 -20.19
N VAL A 70 -32.50 4.55 -20.96
CA VAL A 70 -32.63 5.92 -20.43
C VAL A 70 -33.90 6.16 -19.60
N GLY A 71 -34.80 5.18 -19.51
CA GLY A 71 -35.97 5.19 -18.63
C GLY A 71 -35.73 4.55 -17.26
N ALA A 72 -34.53 4.02 -16.97
CA ALA A 72 -34.22 3.43 -15.69
C ALA A 72 -34.21 4.46 -14.54
N CYS A 73 -34.38 3.99 -13.31
CA CYS A 73 -34.52 4.87 -12.15
C CYS A 73 -33.40 5.93 -11.97
N PRO A 74 -32.11 5.67 -12.32
CA PRO A 74 -31.08 6.71 -12.23
C PRO A 74 -31.30 7.90 -13.17
N ALA A 75 -32.16 7.76 -14.19
CA ALA A 75 -32.51 8.84 -15.12
C ALA A 75 -33.48 9.88 -14.53
N SER A 76 -34.04 9.65 -13.35
CA SER A 76 -35.03 10.50 -12.68
C SER A 76 -34.44 11.28 -11.50
N GLY A 77 -34.75 12.57 -11.41
CA GLY A 77 -34.36 13.40 -10.24
C GLY A 77 -35.01 12.95 -8.92
N SER A 78 -36.17 12.28 -8.99
CA SER A 78 -36.82 11.71 -7.81
C SER A 78 -36.12 10.50 -7.23
N PHE A 79 -35.20 9.87 -7.98
CA PHE A 79 -34.36 8.79 -7.50
C PHE A 79 -33.24 9.35 -6.62
N GLN A 80 -33.45 9.29 -5.30
CA GLN A 80 -32.53 9.89 -4.33
C GLN A 80 -31.21 9.12 -4.24
N THR A 81 -30.09 9.81 -4.48
CA THR A 81 -28.74 9.30 -4.35
C THR A 81 -27.86 10.28 -3.58
N ILE A 82 -26.77 9.81 -2.97
CA ILE A 82 -25.74 10.68 -2.38
C ILE A 82 -24.83 11.30 -3.45
N GLY A 83 -24.88 10.79 -4.69
CA GLY A 83 -24.14 11.29 -5.83
C GLY A 83 -23.78 10.18 -6.81
N MET A 84 -22.89 10.53 -7.74
CA MET A 84 -22.40 9.64 -8.79
C MET A 84 -20.89 9.75 -8.96
N ILE A 85 -20.25 8.62 -9.25
CA ILE A 85 -18.84 8.52 -9.61
C ILE A 85 -18.74 7.92 -11.01
N VAL A 86 -18.05 8.61 -11.92
CA VAL A 86 -17.69 8.03 -13.23
C VAL A 86 -16.20 7.66 -13.18
N ILE A 87 -15.93 6.36 -13.21
CA ILE A 87 -14.59 5.80 -13.02
C ILE A 87 -14.36 4.55 -13.90
N PRO A 88 -13.42 4.54 -14.83
CA PRO A 88 -12.77 5.73 -15.39
C PRO A 88 -13.75 6.57 -16.20
N CYS A 89 -13.46 7.86 -16.37
CA CYS A 89 -14.22 8.78 -17.21
C CYS A 89 -13.43 9.07 -18.49
N SER A 90 -13.92 8.61 -19.64
CA SER A 90 -13.32 8.92 -20.95
C SER A 90 -13.57 10.38 -21.34
N MET A 91 -12.72 10.91 -22.23
CA MET A 91 -12.91 12.28 -22.74
C MET A 91 -14.20 12.44 -23.54
N LYS A 92 -14.68 11.37 -24.20
CA LYS A 92 -16.02 11.35 -24.82
C LYS A 92 -17.12 11.55 -23.77
N THR A 93 -17.04 10.81 -22.66
CA THR A 93 -18.02 10.94 -21.57
C THR A 93 -17.95 12.30 -20.90
N LEU A 94 -16.74 12.81 -20.63
CA LEU A 94 -16.54 14.17 -20.11
C LEU A 94 -17.18 15.23 -21.03
N ALA A 95 -16.95 15.12 -22.35
CA ALA A 95 -17.54 16.05 -23.32
C ALA A 95 -19.08 15.97 -23.33
N GLY A 96 -19.65 14.76 -23.22
CA GLY A 96 -21.10 14.57 -23.10
C GLY A 96 -21.69 15.20 -21.84
N VAL A 97 -21.03 15.02 -20.70
CA VAL A 97 -21.45 15.64 -19.41
C VAL A 97 -21.44 17.16 -19.51
N VAL A 98 -20.33 17.74 -20.01
CA VAL A 98 -20.20 19.21 -20.13
C VAL A 98 -21.16 19.79 -21.14
N GLY A 99 -21.40 19.07 -22.24
CA GLY A 99 -22.34 19.50 -23.29
C GLY A 99 -23.80 19.27 -22.95
N GLY A 100 -24.14 18.64 -21.81
CA GLY A 100 -25.51 18.27 -21.48
C GLY A 100 -26.13 17.23 -22.42
N TYR A 101 -25.28 16.45 -23.09
CA TYR A 101 -25.70 15.43 -24.04
C TYR A 101 -26.02 14.11 -23.34
N SER A 102 -27.25 13.64 -23.43
CA SER A 102 -27.80 12.57 -22.62
C SER A 102 -28.40 11.42 -23.47
N ASP A 103 -27.62 10.88 -24.43
CA ASP A 103 -28.03 9.81 -25.34
C ASP A 103 -28.05 8.40 -24.73
N ASN A 104 -27.54 8.27 -23.52
CA ASN A 104 -27.47 7.01 -22.79
C ASN A 104 -27.67 7.22 -21.28
N LEU A 105 -27.89 6.12 -20.55
CA LEU A 105 -28.21 6.19 -19.13
C LEU A 105 -27.09 6.80 -18.29
N LEU A 106 -25.82 6.49 -18.59
CA LEU A 106 -24.68 7.02 -17.85
C LEU A 106 -24.65 8.56 -17.93
N LEU A 107 -24.75 9.13 -19.13
CA LEU A 107 -24.78 10.56 -19.36
C LEU A 107 -26.04 11.19 -18.76
N ARG A 108 -27.20 10.56 -18.89
CA ARG A 108 -28.43 11.02 -18.28
C ARG A 108 -28.38 11.05 -16.76
N ALA A 109 -27.82 10.01 -16.12
CA ALA A 109 -27.63 9.96 -14.68
C ALA A 109 -26.66 11.04 -14.17
N ALA A 110 -25.60 11.32 -14.94
CA ALA A 110 -24.69 12.42 -14.64
C ALA A 110 -25.37 13.79 -14.73
N ASP A 111 -26.14 14.05 -15.79
CA ASP A 111 -26.95 15.26 -15.96
C ASP A 111 -27.94 15.45 -14.81
N VAL A 112 -28.68 14.37 -14.45
CA VAL A 112 -29.59 14.38 -13.31
C VAL A 112 -28.85 14.67 -12.00
N THR A 113 -27.70 14.04 -11.78
CA THR A 113 -26.89 14.27 -10.58
C THR A 113 -26.50 15.74 -10.44
N MET A 114 -26.07 16.37 -11.54
CA MET A 114 -25.68 17.78 -11.55
C MET A 114 -26.90 18.74 -11.36
N LYS A 115 -27.98 18.54 -12.10
CA LYS A 115 -29.15 19.42 -11.98
C LYS A 115 -29.82 19.36 -10.60
N GLU A 116 -29.74 18.19 -9.93
CA GLU A 116 -30.21 18.01 -8.55
C GLU A 116 -29.17 18.46 -7.51
N ARG A 117 -28.06 19.08 -7.95
CA ARG A 117 -26.95 19.58 -7.11
C ARG A 117 -26.36 18.50 -6.20
N ARG A 118 -26.37 17.26 -6.66
CA ARG A 118 -25.72 16.13 -6.00
C ARG A 118 -24.27 16.03 -6.46
N LYS A 119 -23.44 15.42 -5.66
CA LYS A 119 -22.01 15.31 -5.95
C LYS A 119 -21.77 14.41 -7.17
N LEU A 120 -21.08 14.93 -8.19
CA LEU A 120 -20.61 14.19 -9.35
C LEU A 120 -19.07 14.17 -9.32
N ILE A 121 -18.48 12.97 -9.37
CA ILE A 121 -17.03 12.80 -9.47
C ILE A 121 -16.69 12.19 -10.82
N LEU A 122 -15.74 12.81 -11.51
CA LEU A 122 -15.25 12.37 -12.81
C LEU A 122 -13.76 12.01 -12.69
N VAL A 123 -13.46 10.70 -12.71
CA VAL A 123 -12.08 10.19 -12.72
C VAL A 123 -11.59 10.18 -14.17
N THR A 124 -11.21 11.37 -14.65
CA THR A 124 -10.89 11.62 -16.05
C THR A 124 -9.55 11.01 -16.43
N ARG A 125 -9.54 10.14 -17.48
CA ARG A 125 -8.34 9.45 -17.91
C ARG A 125 -8.03 9.72 -19.37
N GLU A 126 -6.88 10.37 -19.61
CA GLU A 126 -6.27 10.60 -20.91
C GLU A 126 -4.80 10.99 -20.73
N CYS A 127 -3.96 10.71 -21.70
CA CYS A 127 -2.57 11.15 -21.73
C CYS A 127 -2.05 11.14 -23.18
N PRO A 128 -1.52 12.28 -23.71
CA PRO A 128 -1.51 13.62 -23.13
C PRO A 128 -2.89 14.30 -23.21
N PHE A 129 -3.12 15.31 -22.38
CA PHE A 129 -4.31 16.14 -22.49
C PHE A 129 -4.21 17.12 -23.66
N GLY A 130 -5.19 17.10 -24.57
CA GLY A 130 -5.37 18.15 -25.58
C GLY A 130 -6.15 19.36 -25.03
N THR A 131 -6.10 20.49 -25.75
CA THR A 131 -6.77 21.74 -25.36
C THR A 131 -8.27 21.57 -25.10
N ILE A 132 -8.96 20.74 -25.91
CA ILE A 132 -10.38 20.44 -25.73
C ILE A 132 -10.63 19.69 -24.43
N HIS A 133 -9.77 18.73 -24.08
CA HIS A 133 -9.85 17.97 -22.83
C HIS A 133 -9.71 18.88 -21.62
N LEU A 134 -8.69 19.75 -21.62
CA LEU A 134 -8.44 20.73 -20.54
C LEU A 134 -9.60 21.72 -20.39
N ARG A 135 -10.14 22.24 -21.52
CA ARG A 135 -11.32 23.10 -21.51
C ARG A 135 -12.53 22.38 -20.88
N ASN A 136 -12.81 21.15 -21.30
CA ASN A 136 -13.94 20.39 -20.77
C ASN A 136 -13.77 20.05 -19.29
N MET A 137 -12.55 19.73 -18.81
CA MET A 137 -12.29 19.54 -17.38
C MET A 137 -12.53 20.83 -16.58
N LEU A 138 -12.10 21.97 -17.11
CA LEU A 138 -12.36 23.29 -16.50
C LEU A 138 -13.87 23.57 -16.42
N GLU A 139 -14.61 23.36 -17.51
CA GLU A 139 -16.07 23.60 -17.52
C GLU A 139 -16.80 22.62 -16.58
N ALA A 140 -16.42 21.32 -16.55
CA ALA A 140 -16.97 20.37 -15.60
C ALA A 140 -16.78 20.84 -14.14
N SER A 141 -15.60 21.35 -13.81
CA SER A 141 -15.28 21.90 -12.49
C SER A 141 -16.13 23.15 -12.17
N LYS A 142 -16.30 24.08 -13.13
CA LYS A 142 -17.18 25.26 -12.97
C LYS A 142 -18.65 24.88 -12.75
N LEU A 143 -19.09 23.79 -13.39
CA LEU A 143 -20.46 23.26 -13.22
C LEU A 143 -20.65 22.52 -11.89
N GLY A 144 -19.58 22.38 -11.08
CA GLY A 144 -19.62 21.77 -9.75
C GLY A 144 -19.25 20.28 -9.69
N ALA A 145 -18.81 19.68 -10.79
CA ALA A 145 -18.26 18.34 -10.75
C ALA A 145 -16.84 18.34 -10.15
N VAL A 146 -16.51 17.30 -9.40
CA VAL A 146 -15.14 17.08 -8.89
C VAL A 146 -14.37 16.29 -9.94
N VAL A 147 -13.33 16.88 -10.51
CA VAL A 147 -12.48 16.24 -11.50
C VAL A 147 -11.26 15.67 -10.80
N ILE A 148 -11.09 14.34 -10.86
CA ILE A 148 -9.98 13.59 -10.23
C ILE A 148 -9.27 12.76 -11.31
N PRO A 149 -8.27 13.31 -12.01
CA PRO A 149 -7.43 12.48 -12.86
C PRO A 149 -6.69 11.42 -11.99
N PRO A 150 -6.51 10.18 -12.47
CA PRO A 150 -5.80 9.14 -11.72
C PRO A 150 -4.28 9.38 -11.74
N VAL A 151 -3.85 10.42 -11.03
CA VAL A 151 -2.45 10.83 -10.91
C VAL A 151 -1.78 10.07 -9.77
N LEU A 152 -0.56 9.58 -10.03
CA LEU A 152 0.22 8.86 -9.04
C LEU A 152 0.69 9.79 -7.92
N SER A 153 0.67 9.27 -6.69
CA SER A 153 1.22 9.93 -5.51
C SER A 153 2.39 9.11 -4.97
N TYR A 154 3.53 9.74 -4.77
CA TYR A 154 4.75 9.05 -4.30
C TYR A 154 5.01 9.21 -2.80
N TYR A 155 4.41 10.21 -2.15
CA TYR A 155 4.61 10.50 -0.73
C TYR A 155 4.12 9.39 0.21
N ASN A 156 3.22 8.53 -0.26
CA ASN A 156 2.70 7.38 0.47
C ASN A 156 3.51 6.10 0.23
N HIS A 157 4.63 6.20 -0.53
CA HIS A 157 5.54 5.10 -0.88
C HIS A 157 4.81 3.85 -1.40
N PRO A 158 4.09 3.94 -2.56
CA PRO A 158 3.43 2.78 -3.13
C PRO A 158 4.48 1.76 -3.63
N GLU A 159 4.25 0.49 -3.37
CA GLU A 159 5.13 -0.60 -3.80
C GLU A 159 4.55 -1.35 -5.00
N THR A 160 3.23 -1.31 -5.15
CA THR A 160 2.49 -2.00 -6.21
C THR A 160 1.55 -1.05 -6.95
N VAL A 161 1.08 -1.48 -8.12
CA VAL A 161 0.02 -0.79 -8.87
C VAL A 161 -1.28 -0.75 -8.07
N GLU A 162 -1.56 -1.80 -7.30
CA GLU A 162 -2.72 -1.89 -6.43
C GLU A 162 -2.68 -0.83 -5.32
N ASP A 163 -1.50 -0.49 -4.79
CA ASP A 163 -1.37 0.61 -3.82
C ASP A 163 -1.72 1.96 -4.45
N CYS A 164 -1.30 2.17 -5.70
CA CYS A 164 -1.68 3.37 -6.46
C CYS A 164 -3.20 3.43 -6.67
N ASN A 165 -3.81 2.31 -7.07
CA ASN A 165 -5.26 2.21 -7.28
C ASN A 165 -6.02 2.48 -5.97
N ARG A 166 -5.61 1.89 -4.85
CA ARG A 166 -6.20 2.15 -3.52
C ARG A 166 -6.10 3.61 -3.12
N HIS A 167 -4.97 4.26 -3.42
CA HIS A 167 -4.82 5.69 -3.12
C HIS A 167 -5.78 6.55 -3.92
N ILE A 168 -5.90 6.32 -5.24
CA ILE A 168 -6.83 7.04 -6.11
C ILE A 168 -8.28 6.81 -5.67
N VAL A 169 -8.66 5.55 -5.43
CA VAL A 169 -9.99 5.18 -4.95
C VAL A 169 -10.29 5.79 -3.58
N GLY A 170 -9.31 5.79 -2.67
CA GLY A 170 -9.42 6.45 -1.37
C GLY A 170 -9.74 7.94 -1.50
N LYS A 171 -9.09 8.66 -2.43
CA LYS A 171 -9.40 10.06 -2.74
C LYS A 171 -10.81 10.26 -3.26
N VAL A 172 -11.31 9.31 -4.05
CA VAL A 172 -12.70 9.33 -4.57
C VAL A 172 -13.70 9.10 -3.45
N LEU A 173 -13.47 8.10 -2.59
CA LEU A 173 -14.32 7.78 -1.43
C LEU A 173 -14.36 8.92 -0.41
N ASP A 174 -13.24 9.60 -0.17
CA ASP A 174 -13.15 10.77 0.69
C ASP A 174 -14.15 11.88 0.32
N GLN A 175 -14.45 12.03 -0.96
CA GLN A 175 -15.44 13.01 -1.42
C GLN A 175 -16.84 12.73 -0.88
N PHE A 176 -17.14 11.51 -0.47
CA PHE A 176 -18.42 11.10 0.11
C PHE A 176 -18.34 10.88 1.64
N GLY A 177 -17.19 11.16 2.26
CA GLY A 177 -16.95 10.87 3.67
C GLY A 177 -16.89 9.37 3.97
N LEU A 178 -16.53 8.56 2.96
CA LEU A 178 -16.33 7.12 3.09
C LEU A 178 -14.84 6.83 3.25
N GLU A 179 -14.49 5.95 4.18
CA GLU A 179 -13.10 5.56 4.38
C GLU A 179 -12.66 4.48 3.39
N GLY A 180 -11.55 4.73 2.70
CA GLY A 180 -10.89 3.76 1.84
C GLY A 180 -9.93 2.87 2.63
N GLU A 181 -10.02 1.56 2.44
CA GLU A 181 -9.04 0.62 3.00
C GLU A 181 -7.68 0.80 2.32
N GLY A 182 -6.62 0.86 3.13
CA GLY A 182 -5.26 1.07 2.63
C GLY A 182 -4.99 2.49 2.09
N PHE A 183 -5.94 3.42 2.24
CA PHE A 183 -5.73 4.82 1.90
C PHE A 183 -4.92 5.53 2.98
N LYS A 184 -3.67 5.85 2.66
CA LYS A 184 -2.76 6.58 3.56
C LYS A 184 -2.93 8.08 3.38
N ARG A 185 -3.40 8.77 4.42
CA ARG A 185 -3.51 10.23 4.43
C ARG A 185 -2.16 10.89 4.68
N TRP A 186 -1.96 12.06 4.11
CA TRP A 186 -0.78 12.86 4.42
C TRP A 186 -0.88 13.39 5.87
N ALA A 187 0.05 13.00 6.71
CA ALA A 187 0.12 13.41 8.11
C ALA A 187 1.15 14.52 8.38
N GLY A 188 1.62 15.20 7.33
CA GLY A 188 2.69 16.22 7.43
C GLY A 188 4.09 15.62 7.29
N MET A 189 5.12 16.49 7.16
CA MET A 189 6.52 16.05 7.01
C MET A 189 7.03 15.28 8.23
N ASN A 190 6.50 15.57 9.42
CA ASN A 190 6.82 14.90 10.69
C ASN A 190 5.73 13.89 11.11
N GLY A 191 4.76 13.61 10.25
CA GLY A 191 3.77 12.58 10.49
C GLY A 191 4.46 11.24 10.67
N ARG A 192 4.14 10.53 11.77
CA ARG A 192 4.57 9.14 11.93
C ARG A 192 4.14 8.39 10.67
N ARG A 193 5.06 7.71 10.00
CA ARG A 193 4.69 6.67 9.04
C ARG A 193 3.79 5.74 9.82
N ASP A 194 2.52 5.63 9.41
CA ASP A 194 1.70 4.52 9.86
C ASP A 194 2.45 3.26 9.39
N GLU A 195 3.24 2.70 10.28
CA GLU A 195 3.75 1.36 10.11
C GLU A 195 2.50 0.48 10.02
N LYS A 196 2.06 0.20 8.78
CA LYS A 196 1.34 -1.04 8.59
C LYS A 196 2.25 -2.09 9.16
N THR A 197 1.83 -2.68 10.25
CA THR A 197 2.35 -3.94 10.74
C THR A 197 2.23 -4.97 9.62
N SER A 198 3.21 -4.99 8.66
CA SER A 198 3.62 -6.27 8.15
C SER A 198 4.01 -7.04 9.41
N LYS A 199 3.51 -8.22 9.58
CA LYS A 199 3.96 -9.11 10.68
C LYS A 199 5.48 -9.29 10.68
N ASP A 200 6.14 -8.88 9.60
CA ASP A 200 7.57 -8.95 9.39
C ASP A 200 8.21 -7.57 9.58
N THR A 201 9.05 -7.44 10.58
CA THR A 201 9.84 -6.24 10.85
C THR A 201 11.27 -6.48 10.41
N SER A 202 11.82 -5.64 9.55
CA SER A 202 13.22 -5.75 9.15
C SER A 202 14.01 -4.49 9.53
N PHE A 203 15.23 -4.68 9.99
CA PHE A 203 16.20 -3.63 10.23
C PHE A 203 17.59 -4.04 9.79
N ARG A 204 18.48 -3.09 9.60
CA ARG A 204 19.88 -3.32 9.21
C ARG A 204 20.78 -2.52 10.11
N ILE A 205 21.85 -3.16 10.59
CA ILE A 205 22.99 -2.50 11.23
C ILE A 205 24.20 -2.59 10.32
N VAL A 206 25.05 -1.58 10.34
CA VAL A 206 26.26 -1.52 9.52
C VAL A 206 27.40 -0.99 10.37
N HIS A 207 28.51 -1.71 10.37
CA HIS A 207 29.74 -1.30 11.03
C HIS A 207 30.87 -1.21 9.99
N ASP A 208 31.78 -0.27 10.17
CA ASP A 208 33.02 -0.22 9.40
C ASP A 208 34.07 -1.10 10.10
N LEU A 209 34.71 -1.97 9.33
CA LEU A 209 35.86 -2.73 9.78
C LEU A 209 36.93 -2.74 8.71
N MET A 210 38.11 -2.20 9.03
CA MET A 210 39.23 -2.10 8.11
C MET A 210 38.90 -1.35 6.82
N GLY A 211 38.05 -0.31 6.91
CA GLY A 211 37.63 0.52 5.76
C GLY A 211 36.62 -0.16 4.82
N ARG A 212 35.93 -1.19 5.28
CA ARG A 212 34.89 -1.89 4.57
C ARG A 212 33.67 -2.10 5.47
N ASP A 213 32.49 -2.02 4.89
CA ASP A 213 31.25 -2.27 5.61
C ASP A 213 31.04 -3.75 5.90
N ILE A 214 30.71 -4.06 7.16
CA ILE A 214 30.06 -5.30 7.57
C ILE A 214 28.62 -4.98 7.94
N SER A 215 27.65 -5.72 7.48
CA SER A 215 26.25 -5.48 7.75
C SER A 215 25.50 -6.73 8.19
N ALA A 216 24.56 -6.54 9.11
CA ALA A 216 23.55 -7.53 9.48
C ALA A 216 22.15 -6.98 9.12
N LYS A 217 21.48 -7.64 8.18
CA LYS A 217 20.06 -7.42 7.90
C LYS A 217 19.27 -8.49 8.65
N VAL A 218 18.42 -8.04 9.57
CA VAL A 218 17.58 -8.91 10.39
C VAL A 218 16.14 -8.71 9.96
N THR A 219 15.43 -9.80 9.66
CA THR A 219 14.00 -9.81 9.36
C THR A 219 13.31 -10.70 10.40
N VAL A 220 12.50 -10.09 11.24
CA VAL A 220 11.63 -10.80 12.19
C VAL A 220 10.35 -11.16 11.44
N LEU A 221 10.08 -12.45 11.34
CA LEU A 221 8.93 -13.03 10.67
C LEU A 221 7.78 -13.24 11.65
N ALA A 222 6.60 -13.58 11.16
CA ALA A 222 5.46 -13.96 11.99
C ALA A 222 5.79 -15.18 12.90
N HIS A 223 6.65 -16.08 12.40
CA HIS A 223 7.18 -17.24 13.13
C HIS A 223 8.64 -17.43 12.75
N GLY A 224 9.54 -16.95 13.64
CA GLY A 224 10.98 -17.07 13.44
C GLY A 224 11.68 -15.79 13.00
N MET A 225 12.93 -15.93 12.55
CA MET A 225 13.80 -14.83 12.16
C MET A 225 14.76 -15.23 11.06
N SER A 226 15.04 -14.32 10.14
CA SER A 226 16.08 -14.49 9.12
C SER A 226 17.13 -13.40 9.26
N VAL A 227 18.40 -13.78 9.25
CA VAL A 227 19.55 -12.88 9.34
C VAL A 227 20.47 -13.09 8.14
N LEU A 228 20.87 -11.98 7.51
CA LEU A 228 21.88 -11.96 6.47
C LEU A 228 23.06 -11.12 6.93
N LEU A 229 24.21 -11.79 7.16
CA LEU A 229 25.50 -11.18 7.52
C LEU A 229 26.36 -11.11 6.27
N THR A 230 26.74 -9.93 5.85
CA THR A 230 27.56 -9.73 4.65
C THR A 230 28.54 -8.58 4.85
N GLY A 231 29.66 -8.58 4.12
CA GLY A 231 30.60 -7.47 4.14
C GLY A 231 32.01 -7.82 3.68
N GLY A 232 32.91 -6.89 3.94
CA GLY A 232 34.31 -6.98 3.52
C GLY A 232 34.51 -6.60 2.05
N ASP A 233 35.53 -7.16 1.42
CA ASP A 233 35.87 -6.87 0.03
C ASP A 233 34.83 -7.43 -0.97
N ALA A 234 34.15 -8.53 -0.61
CA ALA A 234 33.09 -9.14 -1.42
C ALA A 234 32.02 -9.83 -0.56
N SER A 235 30.78 -9.48 -0.77
CA SER A 235 29.65 -10.18 -0.16
C SER A 235 29.37 -11.49 -0.91
N HIS A 236 29.21 -12.59 -0.16
CA HIS A 236 28.93 -13.91 -0.72
C HIS A 236 28.12 -14.76 0.26
N VAL A 237 27.86 -16.01 -0.08
CA VAL A 237 27.31 -17.01 0.86
C VAL A 237 28.45 -17.95 1.26
N GLY A 238 28.95 -17.84 2.48
CA GLY A 238 30.01 -18.70 3.03
C GLY A 238 29.45 -19.83 3.89
N ALA A 239 28.41 -19.54 4.68
CA ALA A 239 27.74 -20.55 5.51
C ALA A 239 26.26 -20.19 5.70
N ILE A 240 25.45 -21.23 5.96
CA ILE A 240 24.04 -21.08 6.39
C ILE A 240 23.89 -21.87 7.68
N ALA A 241 23.43 -21.24 8.76
CA ALA A 241 23.10 -21.87 10.03
C ALA A 241 21.59 -21.74 10.29
N LEU A 242 20.98 -22.79 10.80
CA LEU A 242 19.57 -22.85 11.18
C LEU A 242 19.44 -23.36 12.61
N ALA A 243 18.85 -22.58 13.49
CA ALA A 243 18.28 -23.07 14.74
C ALA A 243 16.84 -23.50 14.45
N ASP A 244 16.52 -24.78 14.64
CA ASP A 244 15.16 -25.30 14.42
C ASP A 244 14.20 -24.99 15.60
N GLU A 245 12.98 -25.51 15.56
CA GLU A 245 11.96 -25.26 16.58
C GLU A 245 12.36 -25.72 17.99
N GLU A 246 13.24 -26.74 18.10
CA GLU A 246 13.77 -27.22 19.36
C GLU A 246 15.13 -26.56 19.73
N GLY A 247 15.61 -25.63 18.91
CA GLY A 247 16.88 -24.93 19.13
C GLY A 247 18.11 -25.75 18.74
N ARG A 248 17.95 -26.82 17.98
CA ARG A 248 19.09 -27.61 17.47
C ARG A 248 19.71 -26.88 16.27
N ILE A 249 21.02 -26.71 16.30
CA ILE A 249 21.72 -25.99 15.25
C ILE A 249 22.11 -26.98 14.12
N LYS A 250 21.72 -26.62 12.89
CA LYS A 250 22.15 -27.28 11.66
C LYS A 250 22.89 -26.28 10.80
N THR A 251 24.07 -26.66 10.32
CA THR A 251 24.93 -25.76 9.56
C THR A 251 25.39 -26.39 8.26
N ILE A 252 25.38 -25.59 7.20
CA ILE A 252 25.94 -25.89 5.90
C ILE A 252 27.02 -24.84 5.63
N GLY A 253 28.29 -25.27 5.59
CA GLY A 253 29.40 -24.42 5.20
C GLY A 253 29.89 -24.76 3.80
N LEU A 254 30.29 -23.74 3.05
CA LEU A 254 30.91 -23.94 1.75
C LEU A 254 32.43 -24.17 1.89
N ASN A 255 33.00 -24.95 0.98
CA ASN A 255 34.42 -25.31 1.02
C ASN A 255 35.30 -24.03 0.98
N GLY A 256 36.23 -23.96 1.94
CA GLY A 256 37.17 -22.84 2.07
C GLY A 256 36.65 -21.66 2.91
N HIS A 257 35.41 -21.73 3.39
CA HIS A 257 34.77 -20.68 4.18
C HIS A 257 34.70 -21.07 5.67
N LYS A 258 34.92 -20.09 6.57
CA LYS A 258 34.98 -20.30 8.02
C LYS A 258 33.84 -19.61 8.78
N GLU A 259 32.89 -19.01 8.07
CA GLU A 259 31.76 -18.26 8.62
C GLU A 259 30.74 -19.14 9.35
N GLN A 260 30.92 -20.48 9.31
CA GLN A 260 30.08 -21.41 10.08
C GLN A 260 30.00 -21.03 11.55
N ILE A 261 31.15 -20.76 12.18
CA ILE A 261 31.25 -20.45 13.62
C ILE A 261 30.44 -19.17 13.94
N ILE A 262 30.48 -18.17 13.06
CA ILE A 262 29.75 -16.94 13.23
C ILE A 262 28.25 -17.21 13.06
N GLY A 263 27.87 -17.94 12.00
CA GLY A 263 26.46 -18.27 11.72
C GLY A 263 25.82 -19.10 12.84
N GLU A 264 26.51 -20.12 13.34
CA GLU A 264 26.06 -20.96 14.47
C GLU A 264 25.81 -20.14 15.73
N ARG A 265 26.79 -19.33 16.11
CA ARG A 265 26.70 -18.49 17.29
C ARG A 265 25.52 -17.50 17.21
N TRP A 266 25.35 -16.86 16.07
CA TRP A 266 24.22 -15.94 15.85
C TRP A 266 22.89 -16.67 15.90
N ALA A 267 22.75 -17.83 15.27
CA ALA A 267 21.53 -18.63 15.29
C ALA A 267 21.17 -19.07 16.71
N GLU A 268 22.17 -19.56 17.48
CA GLU A 268 21.97 -20.00 18.87
C GLU A 268 21.56 -18.85 19.79
N GLU A 269 22.28 -17.74 19.78
CA GLU A 269 22.04 -16.61 20.66
C GLU A 269 20.70 -15.93 20.38
N LEU A 270 20.30 -15.80 19.10
CA LEU A 270 19.04 -15.21 18.73
C LEU A 270 17.85 -16.15 19.02
N TYR A 271 18.03 -17.47 18.86
CA TYR A 271 17.05 -18.45 19.30
C TYR A 271 16.79 -18.37 20.81
N ARG A 272 17.84 -18.19 21.62
CA ARG A 272 17.68 -18.04 23.09
C ARG A 272 16.74 -16.89 23.48
N ILE A 273 16.71 -15.83 22.68
CA ILE A 273 15.86 -14.65 22.94
C ILE A 273 14.43 -14.89 22.48
N LYS A 274 14.25 -15.41 21.25
CA LYS A 274 12.93 -15.51 20.63
C LYS A 274 12.23 -16.83 20.88
N LYS A 275 12.99 -17.92 21.10
CA LYS A 275 12.47 -19.29 21.20
C LYS A 275 11.68 -19.72 19.96
N GLU A 276 12.08 -19.20 18.81
CA GLU A 276 11.51 -19.46 17.50
C GLU A 276 12.64 -19.75 16.50
N PRO A 277 12.39 -20.45 15.37
CA PRO A 277 13.42 -20.78 14.41
C PRO A 277 14.19 -19.53 13.90
N VAL A 278 15.51 -19.68 13.77
CA VAL A 278 16.40 -18.61 13.29
C VAL A 278 17.27 -19.13 12.16
N SER A 279 17.19 -18.52 10.99
CA SER A 279 18.12 -18.75 9.89
C SER A 279 19.16 -17.64 9.82
N VAL A 280 20.43 -18.00 9.68
CA VAL A 280 21.55 -17.07 9.51
C VAL A 280 22.33 -17.45 8.27
N THR A 281 22.38 -16.56 7.30
CA THR A 281 23.30 -16.68 6.15
C THR A 281 24.46 -15.73 6.39
N ALA A 282 25.69 -16.27 6.41
CA ALA A 282 26.90 -15.49 6.67
C ALA A 282 27.87 -15.59 5.46
N GLY A 283 28.40 -14.43 5.06
CA GLY A 283 29.41 -14.35 4.00
C GLY A 283 30.15 -13.01 4.07
N ILE A 284 31.24 -13.01 4.84
CA ILE A 284 32.13 -11.86 5.07
C ILE A 284 33.51 -12.20 4.50
N HIS A 285 33.90 -11.54 3.45
CA HIS A 285 35.16 -11.83 2.76
C HIS A 285 36.15 -10.66 2.82
N TYR A 286 37.35 -11.00 3.23
CA TYR A 286 38.52 -10.12 3.14
C TYR A 286 39.70 -10.90 2.55
N ASP A 287 40.41 -10.30 1.64
CA ASP A 287 41.60 -10.92 1.03
C ASP A 287 42.78 -10.95 2.01
N LYS A 288 43.42 -12.11 2.12
CA LYS A 288 44.72 -12.29 2.80
C LYS A 288 44.78 -11.80 4.26
N LEU A 289 43.76 -12.11 5.06
CA LEU A 289 43.72 -11.75 6.49
C LEU A 289 44.81 -12.42 7.31
N THR A 290 45.41 -11.67 8.22
CA THR A 290 46.24 -12.23 9.31
C THR A 290 45.34 -12.87 10.38
N LYS A 291 45.93 -13.68 11.29
CA LYS A 291 45.16 -14.27 12.41
C LYS A 291 44.49 -13.21 13.28
N GLU A 292 45.19 -12.12 13.59
CA GLU A 292 44.67 -10.99 14.37
C GLU A 292 43.48 -10.32 13.66
N GLN A 293 43.56 -10.12 12.35
CA GLN A 293 42.45 -9.54 11.57
C GLN A 293 41.23 -10.46 11.52
N ILE A 294 41.41 -11.78 11.49
CA ILE A 294 40.32 -12.77 11.59
C ILE A 294 39.63 -12.63 12.96
N GLU A 295 40.39 -12.50 14.04
CA GLU A 295 39.88 -12.29 15.40
C GLU A 295 39.08 -10.95 15.47
N ASN A 296 39.54 -9.90 14.81
CA ASN A 296 38.86 -8.65 14.73
C ASN A 296 37.49 -8.77 14.01
N VAL A 297 37.40 -9.55 12.91
CA VAL A 297 36.13 -9.84 12.23
C VAL A 297 35.18 -10.55 13.17
N VAL A 298 35.62 -11.57 13.88
CA VAL A 298 34.79 -12.33 14.83
C VAL A 298 34.33 -11.42 15.99
N ASN A 299 35.20 -10.57 16.53
CA ASN A 299 34.88 -9.67 17.61
C ASN A 299 33.83 -8.64 17.14
N GLU A 300 34.00 -8.05 15.95
CA GLU A 300 33.07 -7.08 15.42
C GLU A 300 31.69 -7.69 15.19
N THR A 301 31.63 -8.92 14.64
CA THR A 301 30.33 -9.61 14.48
C THR A 301 29.67 -9.92 15.82
N ASN A 302 30.42 -10.10 16.90
CA ASN A 302 29.87 -10.25 18.24
C ASN A 302 29.32 -8.92 18.80
N VAL A 303 29.98 -7.80 18.54
CA VAL A 303 29.46 -6.46 18.90
C VAL A 303 28.14 -6.20 18.19
N MET A 304 28.07 -6.49 16.89
CA MET A 304 26.85 -6.39 16.11
C MET A 304 25.73 -7.30 16.65
N LEU A 305 26.07 -8.53 17.07
CA LEU A 305 25.09 -9.46 17.66
C LEU A 305 24.49 -8.85 18.94
N GLU A 306 25.29 -8.28 19.83
CA GLU A 306 24.78 -7.64 21.06
C GLU A 306 23.91 -6.43 20.75
N GLU A 307 24.20 -5.69 19.69
CA GLU A 307 23.34 -4.60 19.23
C GLU A 307 21.99 -5.11 18.71
N VAL A 308 21.98 -6.16 17.88
CA VAL A 308 20.75 -6.82 17.43
C VAL A 308 19.91 -7.32 18.60
N LYS A 309 20.55 -7.98 19.59
CA LYS A 309 19.87 -8.48 20.80
C LYS A 309 19.20 -7.33 21.56
N ARG A 310 19.89 -6.19 21.72
CA ARG A 310 19.34 -5.00 22.39
C ARG A 310 18.14 -4.42 21.65
N ILE A 311 18.18 -4.35 20.33
CA ILE A 311 17.06 -3.90 19.50
C ILE A 311 15.86 -4.84 19.66
N LEU A 312 16.08 -6.16 19.58
CA LEU A 312 15.01 -7.15 19.72
C LEU A 312 14.36 -7.13 21.11
N LEU A 313 15.13 -6.94 22.18
CA LEU A 313 14.61 -6.86 23.55
C LEU A 313 13.81 -5.57 23.79
N LYS A 314 14.24 -4.44 23.22
CA LYS A 314 13.45 -3.18 23.28
C LYS A 314 12.10 -3.31 22.58
N HIS A 315 12.03 -4.03 21.49
CA HIS A 315 10.75 -4.29 20.81
C HIS A 315 9.83 -5.26 21.56
N GLN A 316 10.36 -6.09 22.46
CA GLN A 316 9.54 -6.96 23.32
C GLN A 316 8.93 -6.22 24.51
N SER A 317 9.62 -5.20 25.06
CA SER A 317 9.15 -4.40 26.20
C SER A 317 8.14 -3.30 25.80
N GLY A 318 7.92 -3.03 24.52
CA GLY A 318 7.01 -1.99 24.01
C GLY A 318 5.52 -2.40 23.93
N PHE A 319 5.11 -3.58 24.42
CA PHE A 319 3.72 -4.00 24.52
C PHE A 319 3.05 -3.65 25.88
N GLY A 320 3.65 -2.73 26.66
CA GLY A 320 3.05 -2.12 27.85
C GLY A 320 2.90 -0.61 27.60
N ARG A 321 1.72 -0.15 27.17
CA ARG A 321 1.35 1.27 27.28
C ARG A 321 1.34 1.62 28.76
N ASP A 322 2.08 2.64 29.16
CA ASP A 322 1.94 3.56 30.31
C ASP A 322 3.26 3.86 31.05
N SER A 323 4.32 4.29 30.35
CA SER A 323 5.49 4.85 31.06
C SER A 323 6.27 5.96 30.32
N LEU A 324 5.77 6.50 29.21
CA LEU A 324 6.42 7.61 28.50
C LEU A 324 5.79 8.99 28.77
N GLU A 325 4.65 9.06 29.49
CA GLU A 325 4.10 10.36 29.94
C GLU A 325 4.69 10.86 31.24
N SER A 326 5.38 10.01 32.01
CA SER A 326 5.98 10.42 33.31
C SER A 326 7.40 11.02 33.22
N GLU A 327 8.18 10.74 32.19
CA GLU A 327 9.51 11.32 32.01
C GLU A 327 9.50 12.70 31.34
N GLN A 328 8.55 12.96 30.42
CA GLN A 328 8.42 14.30 29.83
C GLN A 328 7.73 15.34 30.72
N ALA A 329 7.07 14.90 31.77
CA ALA A 329 6.53 15.81 32.80
C ALA A 329 7.58 16.27 33.81
N MET A 330 8.65 15.50 34.01
CA MET A 330 9.75 15.88 34.93
C MET A 330 10.75 16.84 34.29
N GLU A 331 10.95 16.83 32.98
CA GLU A 331 11.86 17.77 32.30
C GLU A 331 11.25 19.18 32.09
N ARG A 332 9.92 19.33 32.17
CA ARG A 332 9.25 20.64 32.06
C ARG A 332 9.08 21.35 33.41
N GLY A 333 9.47 20.73 34.51
CA GLY A 333 9.33 21.26 35.86
C GLY A 333 10.56 22.01 36.43
N VAL A 334 11.66 22.12 35.67
CA VAL A 334 12.94 22.72 36.19
C VAL A 334 13.32 24.02 35.47
N ALA A 335 12.43 24.62 34.69
CA ALA A 335 12.70 25.90 34.03
C ALA A 335 11.71 27.00 34.46
N GLN A 336 11.43 27.13 35.74
CA GLN A 336 10.88 28.35 36.34
C GLN A 336 11.12 28.30 37.86
N ILE A 337 12.29 28.69 38.28
CA ILE A 337 12.58 29.53 39.49
C ILE A 337 13.84 30.32 39.16
#